data_897e42cce6abef8996b13c32918b48f8
#
_entry.id   897e42cce6abef8996b13c32918b48f8
#
_cell.length_a   1.000
_cell.length_b   1.000
_cell.length_c   1.000
_cell.angle_alpha   90.00
_cell.angle_beta   90.00
_cell.angle_gamma   90.00
#
_symmetry.space_group_name_H-M   'P 1'
#
loop_
_entity.id
_entity.type
_entity.pdbx_description
1 polymer ?
#
loop_
_entity_poly.entity_id
_entity_poly.type
_entity_poly.pdbx_seq_one_letter_code
_entity_poly.pdbx_strand_id
1 'polypeptide(L)'
;SQLENKINKKLSSVTAKFNKLYFIEDATYAFKIDLESEKIFFSLFRGEQTISLDYQSTGFRWFFNLFFNLLNSTDLNPGDIIIMDEPATHLHVQGQKELRVFLKAFAIKNDITIVIATHSPFLIDLDYLDELRVIVNKENISSSENNFAALNANDPDSLLPIKESLTVENHILVNPEEKVVFVEGITDYNYLTAFKKLFGKTNITFLPINGVGKTKEDCEKISQRLMKIRKKDPILLVDNDKAGNCMKDVNKENKDFTILSLNQADSSFKTIESLFDPEDLKKFSLVDSEGKKHASTSTVFKNQVLKNADEISKSTKQNFEKLFDLIFAETE
;
A
#
# COMPACT_ATOMS: atom_id res chain seq x y z
N SER A 1 -43.46 -3.21 15.06
CA SER A 1 -43.75 -1.85 15.59
C SER A 1 -43.08 -0.79 14.70
N GLN A 2 -43.51 0.47 14.79
CA GLN A 2 -42.85 1.57 14.04
C GLN A 2 -41.39 1.72 14.45
N LEU A 3 -41.06 1.51 15.71
CA LEU A 3 -39.72 1.56 16.23
C LEU A 3 -38.86 0.44 15.64
N GLU A 4 -39.35 -0.78 15.61
CA GLU A 4 -38.70 -1.96 15.04
C GLU A 4 -38.38 -1.74 13.56
N ASN A 5 -39.32 -1.23 12.77
CA ASN A 5 -39.10 -0.91 11.36
C ASN A 5 -37.98 0.15 11.17
N LYS A 6 -37.95 1.17 12.04
CA LYS A 6 -36.90 2.21 12.00
C LYS A 6 -35.52 1.65 12.35
N ILE A 7 -35.43 0.75 13.33
CA ILE A 7 -34.19 0.07 13.72
C ILE A 7 -33.72 -0.84 12.58
N ASN A 8 -34.60 -1.71 12.06
CA ASN A 8 -34.26 -2.64 10.99
C ASN A 8 -33.83 -1.92 9.68
N LYS A 9 -34.43 -0.76 9.39
CA LYS A 9 -33.97 0.08 8.27
C LYS A 9 -32.54 0.62 8.47
N LYS A 10 -32.16 0.99 9.67
CA LYS A 10 -30.75 1.33 9.98
C LYS A 10 -29.83 0.11 9.91
N LEU A 11 -30.31 -1.02 10.42
CA LEU A 11 -29.56 -2.27 10.42
C LEU A 11 -29.27 -2.78 9.00
N SER A 12 -30.17 -2.56 8.04
CA SER A 12 -29.93 -2.93 6.64
C SER A 12 -28.71 -2.22 6.02
N SER A 13 -28.45 -0.97 6.38
CA SER A 13 -27.25 -0.26 5.94
C SER A 13 -25.99 -0.79 6.61
N VAL A 14 -26.08 -1.24 7.86
CA VAL A 14 -24.98 -1.90 8.59
C VAL A 14 -24.70 -3.27 7.96
N THR A 15 -25.75 -4.02 7.65
CA THR A 15 -25.67 -5.30 6.92
C THR A 15 -24.95 -5.17 5.59
N ALA A 16 -25.29 -4.15 4.79
CA ALA A 16 -24.65 -3.91 3.50
C ALA A 16 -23.14 -3.63 3.65
N LYS A 17 -22.74 -2.87 4.68
CA LYS A 17 -21.33 -2.62 4.98
C LYS A 17 -20.61 -3.88 5.46
N PHE A 18 -21.26 -4.69 6.30
CA PHE A 18 -20.73 -5.95 6.77
C PHE A 18 -20.45 -6.90 5.61
N ASN A 19 -21.44 -7.12 4.72
CA ASN A 19 -21.28 -7.99 3.55
C ASN A 19 -20.21 -7.50 2.56
N LYS A 20 -19.98 -6.20 2.47
CA LYS A 20 -18.90 -5.65 1.65
C LYS A 20 -17.52 -5.98 2.22
N LEU A 21 -17.38 -6.04 3.55
CA LEU A 21 -16.12 -6.27 4.23
C LEU A 21 -15.88 -7.76 4.52
N TYR A 22 -16.93 -8.51 4.75
CA TYR A 22 -16.87 -9.96 4.98
C TYR A 22 -17.47 -10.68 3.79
N PHE A 23 -16.72 -10.71 2.69
CA PHE A 23 -17.16 -11.36 1.46
C PHE A 23 -16.86 -12.87 1.53
N ILE A 24 -17.91 -13.69 1.38
CA ILE A 24 -17.80 -15.13 1.11
C ILE A 24 -18.62 -15.38 -0.15
N GLU A 25 -18.05 -16.07 -1.13
CA GLU A 25 -18.78 -16.47 -2.34
C GLU A 25 -20.10 -17.15 -1.94
N ASP A 26 -21.20 -16.73 -2.55
CA ASP A 26 -22.56 -17.28 -2.37
C ASP A 26 -23.17 -17.13 -0.97
N ALA A 27 -22.63 -16.26 -0.11
CA ALA A 27 -23.23 -16.03 1.21
C ALA A 27 -23.43 -14.55 1.52
N THR A 28 -24.69 -14.15 1.64
CA THR A 28 -25.07 -12.84 2.18
C THR A 28 -25.57 -12.99 3.62
N TYR A 29 -25.11 -12.09 4.50
CA TYR A 29 -25.59 -12.01 5.88
C TYR A 29 -26.64 -10.94 6.00
N ALA A 30 -27.60 -11.15 6.92
CA ALA A 30 -28.56 -10.14 7.30
C ALA A 30 -28.74 -10.10 8.82
N PHE A 31 -28.92 -8.90 9.35
CA PHE A 31 -29.17 -8.66 10.76
C PHE A 31 -30.56 -8.12 10.94
N LYS A 32 -31.27 -8.64 11.93
CA LYS A 32 -32.62 -8.23 12.25
C LYS A 32 -32.82 -8.12 13.75
N ILE A 33 -33.57 -7.13 14.17
CA ILE A 33 -34.05 -7.00 15.55
C ILE A 33 -35.56 -7.16 15.55
N ASP A 34 -36.06 -8.06 16.39
CA ASP A 34 -37.48 -8.26 16.67
C ASP A 34 -37.75 -7.79 18.11
N LEU A 35 -38.74 -6.91 18.28
CA LEU A 35 -39.11 -6.36 19.58
C LEU A 35 -40.39 -7.07 20.06
N GLU A 36 -40.27 -7.87 21.09
CA GLU A 36 -41.39 -8.43 21.81
C GLU A 36 -41.63 -7.65 23.12
N SER A 37 -42.76 -7.83 23.77
CA SER A 37 -43.22 -6.98 24.87
C SER A 37 -42.22 -6.76 26.01
N GLU A 38 -41.29 -7.70 26.24
CA GLU A 38 -40.27 -7.63 27.31
C GLU A 38 -38.85 -8.03 26.85
N LYS A 39 -38.68 -8.35 25.56
CA LYS A 39 -37.39 -8.88 25.06
C LYS A 39 -37.06 -8.29 23.70
N ILE A 40 -35.75 -8.12 23.49
CA ILE A 40 -35.19 -7.75 22.21
C ILE A 40 -34.45 -8.99 21.69
N PHE A 41 -34.86 -9.47 20.52
CA PHE A 41 -34.19 -10.57 19.83
C PHE A 41 -33.35 -10.02 18.70
N PHE A 42 -32.11 -10.41 18.70
CA PHE A 42 -31.19 -10.17 17.60
C PHE A 42 -31.04 -11.46 16.77
N SER A 43 -31.44 -11.39 15.52
CA SER A 43 -31.39 -12.52 14.61
C SER A 43 -30.34 -12.27 13.53
N LEU A 44 -29.49 -13.28 13.32
CA LEU A 44 -28.48 -13.32 12.29
C LEU A 44 -28.89 -14.34 11.24
N PHE A 45 -28.86 -13.91 9.97
CA PHE A 45 -29.21 -14.76 8.83
C PHE A 45 -28.02 -14.91 7.90
N ARG A 46 -27.93 -16.10 7.28
CA ARG A 46 -27.07 -16.37 6.13
C ARG A 46 -27.97 -16.82 4.98
N GLY A 47 -28.17 -15.98 3.97
CA GLY A 47 -29.25 -16.15 3.02
C GLY A 47 -30.62 -16.12 3.73
N GLU A 48 -31.41 -17.18 3.56
CA GLU A 48 -32.72 -17.30 4.22
C GLU A 48 -32.69 -18.08 5.55
N GLN A 49 -31.53 -18.61 5.95
CA GLN A 49 -31.39 -19.41 7.15
C GLN A 49 -30.98 -18.56 8.35
N THR A 50 -31.70 -18.71 9.45
CA THR A 50 -31.28 -18.16 10.75
C THR A 50 -30.08 -18.95 11.27
N ILE A 51 -29.04 -18.25 11.66
CA ILE A 51 -27.81 -18.84 12.20
C ILE A 51 -27.52 -18.30 13.60
N SER A 52 -26.92 -19.13 14.45
CA SER A 52 -26.42 -18.70 15.76
C SER A 52 -24.96 -18.25 15.64
N LEU A 53 -24.62 -17.13 16.27
CA LEU A 53 -23.25 -16.62 16.35
C LEU A 53 -22.30 -17.63 17.00
N ASP A 54 -22.77 -18.34 18.03
CA ASP A 54 -21.96 -19.30 18.79
C ASP A 54 -21.46 -20.48 17.97
N TYR A 55 -22.20 -20.86 16.92
CA TYR A 55 -21.84 -21.94 16.02
C TYR A 55 -21.08 -21.49 14.77
N GLN A 56 -20.74 -20.20 14.69
CA GLN A 56 -19.95 -19.68 13.58
C GLN A 56 -18.45 -19.92 13.81
N SER A 57 -17.67 -19.90 12.71
CA SER A 57 -16.22 -20.00 12.78
C SER A 57 -15.61 -18.92 13.69
N THR A 58 -14.45 -19.21 14.27
CA THR A 58 -13.71 -18.25 15.10
C THR A 58 -13.43 -16.96 14.35
N GLY A 59 -13.07 -17.06 13.05
CA GLY A 59 -12.83 -15.89 12.20
C GLY A 59 -14.08 -15.01 12.02
N PHE A 60 -15.25 -15.65 11.77
CA PHE A 60 -16.51 -14.92 11.66
C PHE A 60 -16.84 -14.18 12.96
N ARG A 61 -16.80 -14.89 14.10
CA ARG A 61 -17.11 -14.29 15.42
C ARG A 61 -16.18 -13.14 15.75
N TRP A 62 -14.90 -13.31 15.45
CA TRP A 62 -13.89 -12.26 15.68
C TRP A 62 -14.18 -11.03 14.80
N PHE A 63 -14.41 -11.21 13.50
CA PHE A 63 -14.71 -10.11 12.58
C PHE A 63 -16.04 -9.43 12.93
N PHE A 64 -17.06 -10.22 13.29
CA PHE A 64 -18.35 -9.69 13.74
C PHE A 64 -18.18 -8.78 14.97
N ASN A 65 -17.44 -9.22 15.98
CA ASN A 65 -17.18 -8.42 17.17
C ASN A 65 -16.37 -7.15 16.85
N LEU A 66 -15.32 -7.27 16.07
CA LEU A 66 -14.54 -6.11 15.64
C LEU A 66 -15.40 -5.09 14.88
N PHE A 67 -16.18 -5.55 13.92
CA PHE A 67 -17.03 -4.70 13.10
C PHE A 67 -18.04 -3.94 13.94
N PHE A 68 -18.73 -4.61 14.85
CA PHE A 68 -19.72 -3.96 15.70
C PHE A 68 -19.10 -3.06 16.75
N ASN A 69 -17.97 -3.41 17.33
CA ASN A 69 -17.27 -2.57 18.32
C ASN A 69 -16.75 -1.27 17.68
N LEU A 70 -16.18 -1.34 16.49
CA LEU A 70 -15.71 -0.15 15.79
C LEU A 70 -16.85 0.76 15.30
N LEU A 71 -17.97 0.18 14.85
CA LEU A 71 -19.08 0.98 14.36
C LEU A 71 -19.93 1.59 15.49
N ASN A 72 -19.97 0.97 16.63
CA ASN A 72 -20.76 1.40 17.79
C ASN A 72 -19.97 2.24 18.79
N SER A 73 -18.68 2.48 18.58
CA SER A 73 -17.92 3.39 19.45
C SER A 73 -18.40 4.82 19.23
N THR A 74 -19.46 5.19 19.94
CA THR A 74 -19.97 6.58 20.02
C THR A 74 -18.98 7.51 20.73
N ASP A 75 -17.91 6.97 21.29
CA ASP A 75 -16.96 7.67 22.16
C ASP A 75 -15.66 8.04 21.47
N LEU A 76 -15.51 7.76 20.15
CA LEU A 76 -14.34 8.15 19.39
C LEU A 76 -14.35 9.63 19.04
N ASN A 77 -13.27 10.31 19.40
CA ASN A 77 -13.04 11.72 19.09
C ASN A 77 -11.92 11.88 18.07
N PRO A 78 -11.93 12.94 17.25
CA PRO A 78 -10.78 13.29 16.41
C PRO A 78 -9.50 13.36 17.23
N GLY A 79 -8.43 12.72 16.74
CA GLY A 79 -7.15 12.62 17.41
C GLY A 79 -6.97 11.37 18.30
N ASP A 80 -8.02 10.57 18.52
CA ASP A 80 -7.90 9.32 19.28
C ASP A 80 -7.00 8.29 18.57
N ILE A 81 -6.40 7.41 19.36
CA ILE A 81 -5.52 6.34 18.88
C ILE A 81 -6.14 4.99 19.22
N ILE A 82 -6.35 4.16 18.19
CA ILE A 82 -6.75 2.75 18.37
C ILE A 82 -5.53 1.87 18.16
N ILE A 83 -5.23 1.00 19.13
CA ILE A 83 -4.13 0.03 19.03
C ILE A 83 -4.75 -1.36 18.86
N MET A 84 -4.29 -2.09 17.85
CA MET A 84 -4.74 -3.45 17.56
C MET A 84 -3.55 -4.39 17.52
N ASP A 85 -3.67 -5.53 18.18
CA ASP A 85 -2.69 -6.60 18.15
C ASP A 85 -3.26 -7.78 17.36
N GLU A 86 -2.55 -8.17 16.28
CA GLU A 86 -2.91 -9.24 15.37
C GLU A 86 -4.39 -9.26 14.90
N PRO A 87 -4.93 -8.13 14.39
CA PRO A 87 -6.36 -8.02 14.09
C PRO A 87 -6.82 -8.89 12.91
N ALA A 88 -5.93 -9.54 12.20
CA ALA A 88 -6.24 -10.32 10.99
C ALA A 88 -6.00 -11.83 11.13
N THR A 89 -5.60 -12.31 12.30
CA THR A 89 -5.14 -13.71 12.51
C THR A 89 -6.16 -14.77 12.07
N HIS A 90 -7.45 -14.46 12.16
CA HIS A 90 -8.51 -15.40 11.84
C HIS A 90 -9.19 -15.15 10.49
N LEU A 91 -8.65 -14.22 9.68
CA LEU A 91 -9.19 -13.88 8.36
C LEU A 91 -8.39 -14.58 7.26
N HIS A 92 -9.08 -15.03 6.22
CA HIS A 92 -8.43 -15.44 5.00
C HIS A 92 -7.82 -14.22 4.26
N VAL A 93 -6.95 -14.45 3.28
CA VAL A 93 -6.17 -13.41 2.59
C VAL A 93 -7.03 -12.24 2.09
N GLN A 94 -8.15 -12.55 1.42
CA GLN A 94 -9.03 -11.52 0.89
C GLN A 94 -9.64 -10.66 2.02
N GLY A 95 -10.12 -11.30 3.10
CA GLY A 95 -10.65 -10.60 4.27
C GLY A 95 -9.62 -9.71 4.97
N GLN A 96 -8.34 -10.11 4.98
CA GLN A 96 -7.25 -9.29 5.53
C GLN A 96 -7.01 -8.02 4.70
N LYS A 97 -7.00 -8.14 3.37
CA LYS A 97 -6.88 -6.99 2.46
C LYS A 97 -8.05 -6.02 2.61
N GLU A 98 -9.27 -6.54 2.72
CA GLU A 98 -10.47 -5.72 2.91
C GLU A 98 -10.51 -5.06 4.29
N LEU A 99 -10.07 -5.76 5.34
CA LEU A 99 -9.90 -5.18 6.67
C LEU A 99 -8.93 -3.99 6.63
N ARG A 100 -7.79 -4.11 5.95
CA ARG A 100 -6.84 -3.01 5.76
C ARG A 100 -7.51 -1.79 5.12
N VAL A 101 -8.22 -1.99 4.01
CA VAL A 101 -8.93 -0.91 3.30
C VAL A 101 -9.98 -0.26 4.20
N PHE A 102 -10.73 -1.09 4.94
CA PHE A 102 -11.74 -0.60 5.88
C PHE A 102 -11.15 0.22 7.01
N LEU A 103 -10.12 -0.30 7.69
CA LEU A 103 -9.48 0.39 8.82
C LEU A 103 -8.88 1.73 8.39
N LYS A 104 -8.26 1.78 7.21
CA LYS A 104 -7.71 3.00 6.63
C LYS A 104 -8.80 4.05 6.34
N ALA A 105 -9.88 3.63 5.69
CA ALA A 105 -11.01 4.51 5.41
C ALA A 105 -11.71 4.97 6.69
N PHE A 106 -11.81 4.09 7.70
CA PHE A 106 -12.38 4.40 8.99
C PHE A 106 -11.55 5.43 9.76
N ALA A 107 -10.21 5.26 9.79
CA ALA A 107 -9.30 6.20 10.43
C ALA A 107 -9.40 7.60 9.80
N ILE A 108 -9.34 7.68 8.48
CA ILE A 108 -9.44 8.96 7.74
C ILE A 108 -10.80 9.63 8.00
N LYS A 109 -11.90 8.86 7.97
CA LYS A 109 -13.24 9.41 8.13
C LYS A 109 -13.48 10.00 9.53
N ASN A 110 -12.89 9.39 10.56
CA ASN A 110 -13.11 9.77 11.95
C ASN A 110 -11.96 10.64 12.50
N ASP A 111 -10.96 10.96 11.67
CA ASP A 111 -9.76 11.74 12.06
C ASP A 111 -9.04 11.11 13.26
N ILE A 112 -8.85 9.78 13.21
CA ILE A 112 -8.17 8.99 14.25
C ILE A 112 -6.94 8.30 13.70
N THR A 113 -6.06 7.86 14.59
CA THR A 113 -4.88 7.04 14.25
C THR A 113 -5.14 5.58 14.63
N ILE A 114 -4.88 4.65 13.71
CA ILE A 114 -4.91 3.22 13.99
C ILE A 114 -3.50 2.67 13.91
N VAL A 115 -3.03 2.05 14.98
CA VAL A 115 -1.73 1.37 15.08
C VAL A 115 -1.99 -0.13 15.13
N ILE A 116 -1.38 -0.87 14.21
CA ILE A 116 -1.56 -2.32 14.10
C ILE A 116 -0.21 -3.01 14.29
N ALA A 117 -0.11 -3.89 15.30
CA ALA A 117 0.95 -4.86 15.38
C ALA A 117 0.51 -6.13 14.63
N THR A 118 1.32 -6.63 13.68
CA THR A 118 0.94 -7.79 12.89
C THR A 118 2.13 -8.50 12.25
N HIS A 119 1.98 -9.81 12.07
CA HIS A 119 2.83 -10.65 11.21
C HIS A 119 2.19 -10.92 9.84
N SER A 120 1.03 -10.33 9.52
CA SER A 120 0.35 -10.56 8.26
C SER A 120 0.89 -9.64 7.13
N PRO A 121 1.41 -10.21 6.04
CA PRO A 121 1.85 -9.45 4.88
C PRO A 121 0.69 -8.73 4.17
N PHE A 122 -0.52 -9.22 4.32
CA PHE A 122 -1.70 -8.70 3.63
C PHE A 122 -2.28 -7.44 4.26
N LEU A 123 -1.83 -7.10 5.48
CA LEU A 123 -2.11 -5.82 6.12
C LEU A 123 -1.12 -4.72 5.70
N ILE A 124 -0.04 -5.07 5.00
CA ILE A 124 0.91 -4.10 4.45
C ILE A 124 0.35 -3.51 3.16
N ASP A 125 0.42 -2.19 3.04
CA ASP A 125 0.10 -1.46 1.83
C ASP A 125 1.39 -0.97 1.16
N LEU A 126 1.78 -1.63 0.06
CA LEU A 126 3.01 -1.29 -0.66
C LEU A 126 2.97 0.10 -1.33
N ASP A 127 1.80 0.71 -1.45
CA ASP A 127 1.66 2.10 -1.91
C ASP A 127 1.86 3.12 -0.77
N TYR A 128 2.00 2.65 0.48
CA TYR A 128 2.15 3.47 1.69
C TYR A 128 3.23 2.93 2.62
N LEU A 129 4.44 2.68 2.10
CA LEU A 129 5.57 2.20 2.89
C LEU A 129 5.94 3.14 4.05
N ASP A 130 5.61 4.41 3.94
CA ASP A 130 5.76 5.41 5.01
C ASP A 130 4.90 5.13 6.26
N GLU A 131 3.88 4.28 6.17
CA GLU A 131 3.05 3.85 7.30
C GLU A 131 3.68 2.70 8.10
N LEU A 132 4.69 2.01 7.57
CA LEU A 132 5.31 0.87 8.22
C LEU A 132 6.30 1.26 9.32
N ARG A 133 6.40 0.40 10.32
CA ARG A 133 7.44 0.42 11.35
C ARG A 133 7.86 -1.02 11.60
N VAL A 134 9.10 -1.36 11.26
CA VAL A 134 9.66 -2.68 11.53
C VAL A 134 10.30 -2.67 12.90
N ILE A 135 9.86 -3.58 13.76
CA ILE A 135 10.45 -3.75 15.09
C ILE A 135 11.49 -4.85 15.01
N VAL A 136 12.72 -4.48 15.26
CA VAL A 136 13.88 -5.39 15.26
C VAL A 136 14.38 -5.56 16.69
N ASN A 137 14.61 -6.81 17.11
CA ASN A 137 15.22 -7.12 18.38
C ASN A 137 16.68 -7.52 18.16
N LYS A 138 17.61 -6.69 18.65
CA LYS A 138 19.05 -6.97 18.64
C LYS A 138 19.55 -6.96 20.07
N GLU A 139 20.12 -8.06 20.53
CA GLU A 139 20.73 -8.19 21.87
C GLU A 139 19.74 -7.82 23.01
N ASN A 140 18.50 -8.26 22.91
CA ASN A 140 17.39 -7.94 23.85
C ASN A 140 16.97 -6.45 23.89
N ILE A 141 17.38 -5.67 22.90
CA ILE A 141 16.93 -4.29 22.74
C ILE A 141 16.05 -4.23 21.47
N SER A 142 14.79 -3.83 21.66
CA SER A 142 13.89 -3.60 20.53
C SER A 142 14.05 -2.19 19.98
N SER A 143 14.24 -2.08 18.67
CA SER A 143 14.32 -0.80 17.96
C SER A 143 13.33 -0.76 16.80
N SER A 144 12.87 0.43 16.45
CA SER A 144 12.01 0.65 15.30
C SER A 144 12.85 1.10 14.11
N GLU A 145 12.77 0.38 13.00
CA GLU A 145 13.41 0.73 11.73
C GLU A 145 12.37 1.24 10.73
N ASN A 146 12.66 2.38 10.10
CA ASN A 146 11.74 3.07 9.19
C ASN A 146 12.31 3.21 7.76
N ASN A 147 13.42 2.56 7.45
CA ASN A 147 14.03 2.61 6.13
C ASN A 147 13.54 1.45 5.28
N PHE A 148 12.59 1.71 4.37
CA PHE A 148 11.90 0.72 3.55
C PHE A 148 12.39 0.67 2.12
N ALA A 149 13.68 0.87 1.89
CA ALA A 149 14.26 0.56 0.60
C ALA A 149 14.20 -0.97 0.36
N ALA A 150 13.74 -1.38 -0.80
CA ALA A 150 13.70 -2.79 -1.18
C ALA A 150 15.09 -3.43 -1.20
N LEU A 151 16.12 -2.62 -1.44
CA LEU A 151 17.53 -2.99 -1.44
C LEU A 151 18.38 -1.83 -0.92
N ASN A 152 19.41 -2.16 -0.16
CA ASN A 152 20.45 -1.21 0.27
C ASN A 152 21.82 -1.78 -0.11
N ALA A 153 22.72 -0.95 -0.64
CA ALA A 153 24.09 -1.36 -1.01
C ALA A 153 24.89 -1.89 0.20
N ASN A 154 24.59 -1.37 1.40
CA ASN A 154 25.24 -1.77 2.66
C ASN A 154 24.48 -2.84 3.45
N ASP A 155 23.20 -3.09 3.10
CA ASP A 155 22.37 -4.11 3.72
C ASP A 155 21.79 -5.01 2.62
N PRO A 156 22.20 -6.28 2.55
CA PRO A 156 21.87 -7.16 1.44
C PRO A 156 20.37 -7.40 1.23
N ASP A 157 19.56 -7.17 2.23
CA ASP A 157 18.13 -7.46 2.13
C ASP A 157 17.33 -6.52 3.03
N SER A 158 17.12 -5.28 2.60
CA SER A 158 16.38 -4.29 3.40
C SER A 158 14.88 -4.61 3.54
N LEU A 159 14.33 -5.49 2.71
CA LEU A 159 13.04 -6.12 2.96
C LEU A 159 13.16 -7.36 3.86
N LEU A 160 14.38 -7.84 4.15
CA LEU A 160 14.58 -8.99 5.02
C LEU A 160 13.92 -8.80 6.40
N PRO A 161 14.05 -7.65 7.10
CA PRO A 161 13.34 -7.43 8.36
C PRO A 161 11.81 -7.53 8.22
N ILE A 162 11.25 -7.05 7.11
CA ILE A 162 9.81 -7.18 6.84
C ILE A 162 9.47 -8.65 6.57
N LYS A 163 10.26 -9.35 5.75
CA LYS A 163 10.05 -10.77 5.43
C LYS A 163 10.21 -11.65 6.65
N GLU A 164 11.24 -11.43 7.47
CA GLU A 164 11.48 -12.18 8.70
C GLU A 164 10.40 -11.95 9.74
N SER A 165 9.95 -10.71 9.93
CA SER A 165 8.88 -10.38 10.87
C SER A 165 7.53 -10.96 10.44
N LEU A 166 7.31 -11.14 9.15
CA LEU A 166 6.08 -11.68 8.58
C LEU A 166 6.14 -13.20 8.35
N THR A 167 7.27 -13.85 8.58
CA THR A 167 7.47 -15.29 8.33
C THR A 167 7.06 -15.75 6.92
N VAL A 168 7.35 -14.94 5.90
CA VAL A 168 6.80 -15.10 4.55
C VAL A 168 7.87 -15.36 3.52
N GLU A 169 7.60 -16.27 2.59
CA GLU A 169 8.42 -16.50 1.41
C GLU A 169 8.34 -15.32 0.41
N ASN A 170 9.41 -15.12 -0.38
CA ASN A 170 9.70 -13.96 -1.21
C ASN A 170 8.61 -13.49 -2.20
N HIS A 171 7.60 -14.31 -2.49
CA HIS A 171 6.62 -14.05 -3.55
C HIS A 171 5.22 -13.64 -3.05
N ILE A 172 4.99 -13.61 -1.74
CA ILE A 172 3.64 -13.33 -1.18
C ILE A 172 3.34 -11.83 -1.08
N LEU A 173 4.37 -10.99 -0.91
CA LEU A 173 4.19 -9.53 -0.79
C LEU A 173 3.74 -8.87 -2.10
N VAL A 174 4.09 -9.48 -3.22
CA VAL A 174 3.79 -8.95 -4.55
C VAL A 174 2.93 -9.95 -5.31
N ASN A 175 1.83 -9.49 -5.91
CA ASN A 175 1.01 -10.32 -6.78
C ASN A 175 1.86 -10.80 -7.98
N PRO A 176 1.93 -12.11 -8.30
CA PRO A 176 2.71 -12.63 -9.43
C PRO A 176 2.33 -12.05 -10.80
N GLU A 177 1.09 -11.59 -10.94
CA GLU A 177 0.59 -10.97 -12.18
C GLU A 177 0.82 -9.45 -12.24
N GLU A 178 1.24 -8.85 -11.13
CA GLU A 178 1.47 -7.43 -11.02
C GLU A 178 2.87 -7.07 -11.50
N LYS A 179 2.99 -5.99 -12.29
CA LYS A 179 4.29 -5.46 -12.70
C LYS A 179 4.99 -4.86 -11.50
N VAL A 180 6.24 -5.25 -11.28
CA VAL A 180 7.09 -4.66 -10.26
C VAL A 180 8.19 -3.87 -10.91
N VAL A 181 8.24 -2.59 -10.57
CA VAL A 181 9.25 -1.65 -11.03
C VAL A 181 10.06 -1.18 -9.83
N PHE A 182 11.34 -1.52 -9.84
CA PHE A 182 12.29 -0.97 -8.88
C PHE A 182 12.70 0.43 -9.32
N VAL A 183 12.79 1.34 -8.36
CA VAL A 183 13.13 2.75 -8.58
C VAL A 183 14.26 3.17 -7.66
N GLU A 184 15.07 4.15 -8.05
CA GLU A 184 16.33 4.48 -7.36
C GLU A 184 16.12 4.91 -5.91
N GLY A 185 15.09 5.71 -5.65
CA GLY A 185 14.90 6.29 -4.34
C GLY A 185 13.44 6.40 -3.89
N ILE A 186 13.30 6.84 -2.64
CA ILE A 186 11.98 7.05 -2.02
C ILE A 186 11.19 8.18 -2.70
N THR A 187 11.87 9.16 -3.28
CA THR A 187 11.26 10.27 -4.00
C THR A 187 10.60 9.77 -5.28
N ASP A 188 11.33 8.96 -6.06
CA ASP A 188 10.82 8.34 -7.29
C ASP A 188 9.62 7.45 -6.99
N TYR A 189 9.73 6.60 -5.96
CA TYR A 189 8.65 5.77 -5.46
C TYR A 189 7.41 6.61 -5.11
N ASN A 190 7.58 7.71 -4.39
CA ASN A 190 6.46 8.55 -3.97
C ASN A 190 5.76 9.20 -5.17
N TYR A 191 6.51 9.77 -6.11
CA TYR A 191 5.92 10.42 -7.28
C TYR A 191 5.26 9.41 -8.21
N LEU A 192 5.91 8.30 -8.52
CA LEU A 192 5.33 7.27 -9.38
C LEU A 192 4.09 6.62 -8.75
N THR A 193 4.11 6.36 -7.43
CA THR A 193 2.92 5.88 -6.72
C THR A 193 1.79 6.92 -6.72
N ALA A 194 2.10 8.22 -6.62
CA ALA A 194 1.12 9.28 -6.73
C ALA A 194 0.42 9.27 -8.11
N PHE A 195 1.20 9.25 -9.19
CA PHE A 195 0.64 9.24 -10.55
C PHE A 195 -0.01 7.90 -10.91
N LYS A 196 0.48 6.77 -10.39
CA LYS A 196 -0.23 5.48 -10.45
C LYS A 196 -1.67 5.63 -9.95
N LYS A 197 -1.87 6.26 -8.78
CA LYS A 197 -3.19 6.50 -8.20
C LYS A 197 -4.00 7.48 -9.04
N LEU A 198 -3.39 8.57 -9.50
CA LEU A 198 -4.04 9.59 -10.31
C LEU A 198 -4.56 9.02 -11.64
N PHE A 199 -3.81 8.12 -12.27
CA PHE A 199 -4.19 7.48 -13.53
C PHE A 199 -5.01 6.19 -13.36
N GLY A 200 -5.30 5.77 -12.12
CA GLY A 200 -6.08 4.58 -11.82
C GLY A 200 -5.41 3.27 -12.25
N LYS A 201 -4.07 3.24 -12.31
CA LYS A 201 -3.30 2.03 -12.69
C LYS A 201 -3.19 1.10 -11.48
N THR A 202 -3.76 -0.10 -11.55
CA THR A 202 -3.83 -1.05 -10.41
C THR A 202 -2.89 -2.24 -10.53
N ASN A 203 -2.33 -2.48 -11.72
CA ASN A 203 -1.53 -3.67 -12.05
C ASN A 203 -0.02 -3.41 -12.04
N ILE A 204 0.43 -2.42 -11.29
CA ILE A 204 1.84 -2.06 -11.15
C ILE A 204 2.17 -1.70 -9.70
N THR A 205 3.32 -2.15 -9.22
CA THR A 205 3.86 -1.78 -7.90
C THR A 205 5.27 -1.22 -8.07
N PHE A 206 5.52 -0.08 -7.44
CA PHE A 206 6.84 0.53 -7.36
C PHE A 206 7.50 0.17 -6.04
N LEU A 207 8.80 -0.19 -6.09
CA LEU A 207 9.58 -0.51 -4.90
C LEU A 207 10.88 0.30 -4.91
N PRO A 208 11.14 1.11 -3.88
CA PRO A 208 12.36 1.90 -3.83
C PRO A 208 13.56 1.00 -3.50
N ILE A 209 14.68 1.24 -4.17
CA ILE A 209 15.99 0.78 -3.76
C ILE A 209 16.76 1.96 -3.18
N ASN A 210 17.76 1.72 -2.35
CA ASN A 210 18.53 2.82 -1.76
C ASN A 210 19.69 3.22 -2.67
N GLY A 211 19.37 3.70 -3.88
CA GLY A 211 20.31 4.05 -4.94
C GLY A 211 20.84 2.84 -5.71
N VAL A 212 21.23 3.06 -6.96
CA VAL A 212 21.79 2.01 -7.84
C VAL A 212 23.30 1.79 -7.67
N GLY A 213 23.92 2.52 -6.73
CA GLY A 213 25.36 2.46 -6.49
C GLY A 213 26.17 3.43 -7.37
N LYS A 214 27.39 3.69 -6.95
CA LYS A 214 28.31 4.61 -7.65
C LYS A 214 29.46 3.89 -8.34
N THR A 215 29.72 2.65 -7.96
CA THR A 215 30.79 1.81 -8.50
C THR A 215 30.23 0.62 -9.25
N LYS A 216 31.01 0.03 -10.16
CA LYS A 216 30.62 -1.19 -10.87
C LYS A 216 30.30 -2.33 -9.89
N GLU A 217 31.08 -2.47 -8.82
CA GLU A 217 30.87 -3.48 -7.78
C GLU A 217 29.52 -3.32 -7.06
N ASP A 218 29.14 -2.06 -6.73
CA ASP A 218 27.85 -1.79 -6.11
C ASP A 218 26.68 -2.13 -7.07
N CYS A 219 26.82 -1.76 -8.35
CA CYS A 219 25.84 -2.07 -9.38
C CYS A 219 25.67 -3.59 -9.57
N GLU A 220 26.79 -4.35 -9.56
CA GLU A 220 26.74 -5.82 -9.65
C GLU A 220 26.06 -6.45 -8.43
N LYS A 221 26.34 -5.97 -7.21
CA LYS A 221 25.67 -6.43 -6.00
C LYS A 221 24.15 -6.19 -6.06
N ILE A 222 23.75 -5.01 -6.51
CA ILE A 222 22.32 -4.67 -6.64
C ILE A 222 21.67 -5.55 -7.70
N SER A 223 22.30 -5.74 -8.87
CA SER A 223 21.84 -6.63 -9.93
C SER A 223 21.57 -8.04 -9.40
N GLN A 224 22.54 -8.66 -8.74
CA GLN A 224 22.40 -10.00 -8.16
C GLN A 224 21.26 -10.10 -7.14
N ARG A 225 20.95 -9.01 -6.43
CA ARG A 225 19.87 -8.96 -5.44
C ARG A 225 18.50 -8.80 -6.07
N LEU A 226 18.38 -7.96 -7.10
CA LEU A 226 17.13 -7.79 -7.86
C LEU A 226 16.65 -9.15 -8.41
N MET A 227 17.59 -9.96 -8.90
CA MET A 227 17.30 -11.31 -9.39
C MET A 227 16.77 -12.26 -8.33
N LYS A 228 17.13 -12.07 -7.05
CA LYS A 228 16.64 -12.89 -5.94
C LYS A 228 15.23 -12.54 -5.48
N ILE A 229 14.76 -11.32 -5.75
CA ILE A 229 13.46 -10.84 -5.26
C ILE A 229 12.30 -11.37 -6.10
N ARG A 230 12.52 -11.64 -7.39
CA ARG A 230 11.47 -12.12 -8.29
C ARG A 230 12.01 -13.12 -9.31
N LYS A 231 11.21 -14.17 -9.60
CA LYS A 231 11.54 -15.19 -10.63
C LYS A 231 11.32 -14.72 -12.06
N LYS A 232 10.55 -13.63 -12.31
CA LYS A 232 10.32 -13.02 -13.63
C LYS A 232 11.20 -11.78 -13.75
N ASP A 233 11.57 -11.43 -14.98
CA ASP A 233 12.43 -10.28 -15.29
C ASP A 233 11.99 -8.99 -14.56
N PRO A 234 12.71 -8.55 -13.53
CA PRO A 234 12.37 -7.31 -12.85
C PRO A 234 12.68 -6.12 -13.76
N ILE A 235 11.88 -5.06 -13.63
CA ILE A 235 12.13 -3.80 -14.29
C ILE A 235 12.82 -2.87 -13.29
N LEU A 236 13.94 -2.27 -13.69
CA LEU A 236 14.60 -1.21 -12.94
C LEU A 236 14.50 0.10 -13.72
N LEU A 237 13.85 1.09 -13.13
CA LEU A 237 13.80 2.45 -13.66
C LEU A 237 14.91 3.29 -13.04
N VAL A 238 15.75 3.88 -13.88
CA VAL A 238 16.90 4.69 -13.46
C VAL A 238 16.85 6.10 -14.03
N ASP A 239 17.46 7.04 -13.30
CA ASP A 239 17.72 8.39 -13.77
C ASP A 239 18.72 8.37 -14.95
N ASN A 240 18.73 9.42 -15.75
CA ASN A 240 19.71 9.58 -16.82
C ASN A 240 20.98 10.28 -16.32
N ASP A 241 21.67 9.64 -15.41
CA ASP A 241 22.90 10.12 -14.76
C ASP A 241 24.04 9.09 -14.80
N LYS A 242 25.14 9.36 -14.09
CA LYS A 242 26.31 8.46 -14.05
C LYS A 242 25.98 7.12 -13.39
N ALA A 243 25.17 7.13 -12.35
CA ALA A 243 24.81 5.91 -11.60
C ALA A 243 23.89 5.02 -12.43
N GLY A 244 22.86 5.58 -13.07
CA GLY A 244 21.99 4.87 -14.00
C GLY A 244 22.74 4.31 -15.22
N ASN A 245 23.71 5.05 -15.76
CA ASN A 245 24.55 4.56 -16.84
C ASN A 245 25.48 3.41 -16.41
N CYS A 246 26.04 3.47 -15.23
CA CYS A 246 26.82 2.36 -14.65
C CYS A 246 25.98 1.07 -14.57
N MET A 247 24.74 1.19 -14.11
CA MET A 247 23.83 0.05 -14.00
C MET A 247 23.47 -0.54 -15.36
N LYS A 248 23.26 0.30 -16.37
CA LYS A 248 23.03 -0.14 -17.76
C LYS A 248 24.22 -0.92 -18.31
N ASP A 249 25.46 -0.46 -18.02
CA ASP A 249 26.67 -1.13 -18.52
C ASP A 249 26.87 -2.51 -17.86
N VAL A 250 26.60 -2.63 -16.57
CA VAL A 250 26.60 -3.93 -15.84
C VAL A 250 25.57 -4.88 -16.42
N ASN A 251 24.36 -4.41 -16.70
CA ASN A 251 23.29 -5.26 -17.23
C ASN A 251 23.51 -5.69 -18.70
N LYS A 252 24.27 -4.92 -19.49
CA LYS A 252 24.64 -5.33 -20.86
C LYS A 252 25.42 -6.65 -20.88
N GLU A 253 26.22 -6.89 -19.84
CA GLU A 253 27.00 -8.11 -19.69
C GLU A 253 26.13 -9.31 -19.26
N ASN A 254 25.12 -9.08 -18.42
CA ASN A 254 24.37 -10.15 -17.74
C ASN A 254 22.97 -10.38 -18.30
N LYS A 255 22.30 -9.35 -18.89
CA LYS A 255 20.92 -9.39 -19.44
C LYS A 255 19.85 -10.02 -18.55
N ASP A 256 20.00 -9.87 -17.25
CA ASP A 256 19.20 -10.59 -16.26
C ASP A 256 17.87 -9.90 -15.94
N PHE A 257 17.70 -8.63 -16.33
CA PHE A 257 16.49 -7.84 -16.08
C PHE A 257 16.41 -6.64 -17.05
N THR A 258 15.23 -6.04 -17.15
CA THR A 258 15.00 -4.87 -17.98
C THR A 258 15.39 -3.59 -17.25
N ILE A 259 16.27 -2.76 -17.86
CA ILE A 259 16.55 -1.41 -17.36
C ILE A 259 15.89 -0.38 -18.27
N LEU A 260 15.03 0.43 -17.68
CA LEU A 260 14.45 1.61 -18.30
C LEU A 260 15.12 2.86 -17.74
N SER A 261 15.33 3.82 -18.61
CA SER A 261 15.83 5.14 -18.22
C SER A 261 14.82 6.21 -18.61
N LEU A 262 14.69 7.23 -17.78
CA LEU A 262 13.72 8.31 -17.98
C LEU A 262 13.81 8.94 -19.36
N ASN A 263 15.03 9.11 -19.91
CA ASN A 263 15.24 9.69 -21.22
C ASN A 263 14.77 8.84 -22.41
N GLN A 264 14.38 7.59 -22.19
CA GLN A 264 13.73 6.77 -23.21
C GLN A 264 12.25 7.19 -23.40
N ALA A 265 11.60 7.71 -22.36
CA ALA A 265 10.27 8.27 -22.49
C ALA A 265 10.27 9.65 -23.18
N ASP A 266 11.25 10.48 -22.82
CA ASP A 266 11.50 11.78 -23.48
C ASP A 266 12.94 12.21 -23.23
N SER A 267 13.65 12.63 -24.26
CA SER A 267 15.08 13.01 -24.18
C SER A 267 15.40 14.13 -23.18
N SER A 268 14.40 14.92 -22.81
CA SER A 268 14.52 16.00 -21.82
C SER A 268 14.49 15.49 -20.37
N PHE A 269 14.03 14.26 -20.12
CA PHE A 269 13.91 13.71 -18.77
C PHE A 269 15.26 13.22 -18.26
N LYS A 270 15.79 13.92 -17.25
CA LYS A 270 17.06 13.60 -16.59
C LYS A 270 16.87 12.93 -15.24
N THR A 271 15.99 13.47 -14.42
CA THR A 271 15.59 12.96 -13.11
C THR A 271 14.06 12.97 -13.03
N ILE A 272 13.50 12.29 -12.04
CA ILE A 272 12.04 12.20 -11.89
C ILE A 272 11.40 13.58 -11.75
N GLU A 273 12.08 14.56 -11.13
CA GLU A 273 11.56 15.92 -10.99
C GLU A 273 11.49 16.67 -12.33
N SER A 274 12.30 16.27 -13.32
CA SER A 274 12.24 16.88 -14.66
C SER A 274 10.93 16.59 -15.40
N LEU A 275 10.12 15.65 -14.90
CA LEU A 275 8.77 15.37 -15.41
C LEU A 275 7.75 16.40 -14.93
N PHE A 276 8.04 17.13 -13.86
CA PHE A 276 7.16 18.17 -13.35
C PHE A 276 7.35 19.50 -14.09
N ASP A 277 6.26 20.21 -14.28
CA ASP A 277 6.32 21.61 -14.63
C ASP A 277 7.02 22.41 -13.52
N PRO A 278 7.89 23.36 -13.82
CA PRO A 278 8.55 24.17 -12.81
C PRO A 278 7.60 24.91 -11.84
N GLU A 279 6.39 25.24 -12.28
CA GLU A 279 5.38 25.85 -11.42
C GLU A 279 4.81 24.84 -10.43
N ASP A 280 4.61 23.57 -10.85
CA ASP A 280 4.15 22.49 -9.96
C ASP A 280 5.21 22.17 -8.89
N LEU A 281 6.50 22.15 -9.25
CA LEU A 281 7.59 21.95 -8.28
C LEU A 281 7.55 22.99 -7.15
N LYS A 282 7.30 24.25 -7.50
CA LYS A 282 7.19 25.34 -6.52
C LYS A 282 5.89 25.26 -5.75
N LYS A 283 4.76 25.07 -6.44
CA LYS A 283 3.42 25.04 -5.86
C LYS A 283 3.28 23.97 -4.79
N PHE A 284 3.79 22.78 -5.05
CA PHE A 284 3.74 21.66 -4.11
C PHE A 284 4.99 21.57 -3.21
N SER A 285 5.88 22.55 -3.25
CA SER A 285 7.12 22.62 -2.45
C SER A 285 7.97 21.34 -2.58
N LEU A 286 8.07 20.77 -3.80
CA LEU A 286 8.76 19.51 -4.04
C LEU A 286 10.28 19.66 -4.04
N VAL A 287 10.76 20.88 -4.26
CA VAL A 287 12.17 21.29 -4.14
C VAL A 287 12.25 22.56 -3.31
N ASP A 288 13.32 22.72 -2.56
CA ASP A 288 13.59 23.97 -1.82
C ASP A 288 14.13 25.08 -2.73
N SER A 289 14.46 26.23 -2.15
CA SER A 289 15.02 27.39 -2.88
C SER A 289 16.38 27.10 -3.55
N GLU A 290 17.09 26.06 -3.10
CA GLU A 290 18.36 25.60 -3.66
C GLU A 290 18.17 24.43 -4.67
N GLY A 291 16.92 24.03 -4.93
CA GLY A 291 16.59 22.89 -5.79
C GLY A 291 16.81 21.52 -5.16
N LYS A 292 16.96 21.46 -3.82
CA LYS A 292 17.16 20.21 -3.11
C LYS A 292 15.83 19.51 -2.85
N LYS A 293 15.82 18.22 -3.06
CA LYS A 293 14.67 17.32 -2.89
C LYS A 293 14.49 16.91 -1.41
N HIS A 294 13.24 16.76 -0.99
CA HIS A 294 12.92 16.29 0.34
C HIS A 294 11.95 15.10 0.28
N ALA A 295 12.33 13.99 0.90
CA ALA A 295 11.49 12.79 0.99
C ALA A 295 10.14 13.07 1.67
N SER A 296 10.13 13.94 2.69
CA SER A 296 8.91 14.32 3.41
C SER A 296 7.89 15.03 2.51
N THR A 297 8.32 15.96 1.65
CA THR A 297 7.41 16.67 0.74
C THR A 297 6.87 15.77 -0.35
N SER A 298 7.67 14.85 -0.88
CA SER A 298 7.21 13.85 -1.85
C SER A 298 6.18 12.89 -1.23
N THR A 299 6.34 12.52 0.05
CA THR A 299 5.35 11.73 0.79
C THR A 299 4.02 12.48 0.95
N VAL A 300 4.07 13.77 1.33
CA VAL A 300 2.87 14.61 1.42
C VAL A 300 2.18 14.72 0.07
N PHE A 301 2.94 14.97 -1.01
CA PHE A 301 2.40 15.01 -2.37
C PHE A 301 1.69 13.71 -2.73
N LYS A 302 2.32 12.54 -2.50
CA LYS A 302 1.73 11.22 -2.75
C LYS A 302 0.40 11.03 -2.02
N ASN A 303 0.34 11.43 -0.75
CA ASN A 303 -0.83 11.22 0.08
C ASN A 303 -1.99 12.18 -0.26
N GLN A 304 -1.68 13.31 -0.90
CA GLN A 304 -2.66 14.34 -1.27
C GLN A 304 -2.96 14.42 -2.77
N VAL A 305 -2.33 13.60 -3.61
CA VAL A 305 -2.39 13.70 -5.07
C VAL A 305 -3.82 13.71 -5.62
N LEU A 306 -4.71 12.89 -5.08
CA LEU A 306 -6.10 12.83 -5.52
C LEU A 306 -6.92 14.07 -5.11
N LYS A 307 -6.57 14.71 -3.98
CA LYS A 307 -7.20 15.98 -3.57
C LYS A 307 -6.72 17.13 -4.44
N ASN A 308 -5.48 17.09 -4.88
CA ASN A 308 -4.83 18.13 -5.66
C ASN A 308 -4.85 17.83 -7.17
N ALA A 309 -5.62 16.83 -7.60
CA ALA A 309 -5.63 16.36 -8.99
C ALA A 309 -5.86 17.46 -10.02
N ASP A 310 -6.82 18.35 -9.77
CA ASP A 310 -7.15 19.47 -10.68
C ASP A 310 -6.11 20.58 -10.66
N GLU A 311 -5.28 20.62 -9.65
CA GLU A 311 -4.24 21.61 -9.47
C GLU A 311 -2.91 21.26 -10.16
N ILE A 312 -2.71 20.00 -10.51
CA ILE A 312 -1.52 19.53 -11.22
C ILE A 312 -1.65 19.93 -12.69
N SER A 313 -0.61 20.54 -13.24
CA SER A 313 -0.60 21.01 -14.61
C SER A 313 -0.79 19.89 -15.64
N LYS A 314 -1.31 20.25 -16.81
CA LYS A 314 -1.49 19.31 -17.91
C LYS A 314 -0.15 18.77 -18.41
N SER A 315 0.89 19.61 -18.45
CA SER A 315 2.25 19.24 -18.88
C SER A 315 2.85 18.16 -17.96
N THR A 316 2.76 18.34 -16.63
CA THR A 316 3.20 17.34 -15.66
C THR A 316 2.47 16.01 -15.87
N LYS A 317 1.15 16.01 -15.97
CA LYS A 317 0.37 14.78 -16.22
C LYS A 317 0.81 14.08 -17.49
N GLN A 318 0.94 14.79 -18.61
CA GLN A 318 1.37 14.23 -19.88
C GLN A 318 2.80 13.64 -19.83
N ASN A 319 3.71 14.26 -19.09
CA ASN A 319 5.06 13.76 -18.93
C ASN A 319 5.08 12.42 -18.16
N PHE A 320 4.30 12.33 -17.08
CA PHE A 320 4.16 11.06 -16.35
C PHE A 320 3.41 10.00 -17.18
N GLU A 321 2.40 10.37 -17.98
CA GLU A 321 1.73 9.44 -18.92
C GLU A 321 2.74 8.83 -19.88
N LYS A 322 3.62 9.63 -20.53
CA LYS A 322 4.68 9.11 -21.41
C LYS A 322 5.58 8.09 -20.71
N LEU A 323 5.93 8.34 -19.45
CA LEU A 323 6.76 7.40 -18.68
C LEU A 323 5.99 6.11 -18.36
N PHE A 324 4.72 6.19 -17.99
CA PHE A 324 3.91 5.01 -17.77
C PHE A 324 3.71 4.20 -19.08
N ASP A 325 3.49 4.86 -20.20
CA ASP A 325 3.39 4.21 -21.51
C ASP A 325 4.68 3.44 -21.85
N LEU A 326 5.86 4.02 -21.60
CA LEU A 326 7.14 3.32 -21.74
C LEU A 326 7.21 2.07 -20.84
N ILE A 327 6.86 2.20 -19.57
CA ILE A 327 6.89 1.08 -18.60
C ILE A 327 5.93 -0.05 -19.04
N PHE A 328 4.80 0.29 -19.65
CA PHE A 328 3.84 -0.71 -20.10
C PHE A 328 4.18 -1.33 -21.45
N ALA A 329 4.83 -0.59 -22.37
CA ALA A 329 5.22 -1.08 -23.69
C ALA A 329 6.32 -2.16 -23.66
N GLU A 330 7.25 -2.10 -22.72
CA GLU A 330 8.37 -3.06 -22.60
C GLU A 330 7.96 -4.44 -22.05
N THR A 331 6.67 -4.70 -21.94
CA THR A 331 6.14 -5.91 -21.29
C THR A 331 5.15 -6.67 -22.18
N GLU A 332 4.98 -6.27 -23.42
CA GLU A 332 4.36 -7.06 -24.48
C GLU A 332 5.42 -7.88 -25.24
#